data_e5f02f7dc9bde06cb342449c77ea0a2f
#
_entry.id   e5f02f7dc9bde06cb342449c77ea0a2f
#
_cell.length_a   1.000
_cell.length_b   1.000
_cell.length_c   1.000
_cell.angle_alpha   90.00
_cell.angle_beta   90.00
_cell.angle_gamma   90.00
#
_symmetry.space_group_name_H-M   'P 1'
#
loop_
_entity.id
_entity.type
_entity.pdbx_description
1 polymer ?
#
loop_
_entity_poly.entity_id
_entity_poly.type
_entity_poly.pdbx_seq_one_letter_code
_entity_poly.pdbx_strand_id
1 'polypeptide(L)'
;MANGKTSFGYLLPTREVVMAPGVPDFGSMIDLAETAEGYGFDSVWCGDSVLARPRLEALSTLAAIAGRTKRVKLGTAVFLPALRNPVILANEVANLDIISQGRVILGVGIASKTPAVQKEFEACGVNFRYRVSIFEEIITIMRRLWTENEVSFYGRHFQLDGVTLGLKPVQKDGIPIWMAASAEKPQRRMLQIGDGWFPNAKSPEAFTEGWNQIEALAKESGTDSGRLHKALYTTLNINEDKAQAEKEMREFIEGYYNMPFETMARTQSVFTGNVAEAQAWLKGFIDAGTETMVIRFSSPDQAGQLELCSQEVLPAVDS
;
A
#
# COMPACT_ATOMS: atom_id res chain seq x y z
N MET A 1 -11.09 13.06 -20.83
CA MET A 1 -10.08 12.70 -19.80
C MET A 1 -10.11 13.81 -18.79
N ALA A 2 -10.67 13.58 -17.61
CA ALA A 2 -10.63 14.56 -16.54
C ALA A 2 -9.20 14.55 -15.99
N ASN A 3 -8.47 15.66 -16.13
CA ASN A 3 -7.24 15.89 -15.37
C ASN A 3 -7.64 16.06 -13.90
N GLY A 4 -7.85 14.94 -13.20
CA GLY A 4 -7.97 14.94 -11.76
C GLY A 4 -6.59 15.20 -11.18
N LYS A 5 -6.51 16.03 -10.16
CA LYS A 5 -5.31 16.28 -9.37
C LYS A 5 -4.75 14.96 -8.84
N THR A 6 -3.42 14.74 -8.97
CA THR A 6 -2.77 13.57 -8.39
C THR A 6 -2.78 13.66 -6.86
N SER A 7 -3.17 12.58 -6.19
CA SER A 7 -3.17 12.48 -4.74
C SER A 7 -1.82 11.98 -4.21
N PHE A 8 -1.36 12.53 -3.08
CA PHE A 8 -0.11 12.15 -2.45
C PHE A 8 -0.34 11.52 -1.08
N GLY A 9 0.25 10.34 -0.87
CA GLY A 9 0.19 9.61 0.37
C GLY A 9 1.56 9.49 1.03
N TYR A 10 1.59 9.48 2.35
CA TYR A 10 2.79 9.23 3.14
C TYR A 10 2.78 7.83 3.74
N LEU A 11 3.80 7.02 3.47
CA LEU A 11 3.99 5.73 4.12
C LEU A 11 4.72 5.92 5.44
N LEU A 12 4.04 5.65 6.53
CA LEU A 12 4.56 5.77 7.89
C LEU A 12 5.71 4.78 8.15
N PRO A 13 6.73 5.18 8.91
CA PRO A 13 7.92 4.39 9.18
C PRO A 13 7.67 3.29 10.24
N THR A 14 6.63 2.46 10.03
CA THR A 14 6.18 1.45 11.01
C THR A 14 7.22 0.36 11.30
N ARG A 15 8.13 0.08 10.36
CA ARG A 15 9.24 -0.84 10.53
C ARG A 15 10.51 -0.12 10.96
N GLU A 16 10.75 1.07 10.43
CA GLU A 16 11.94 1.87 10.64
C GLU A 16 12.14 2.19 12.13
N VAL A 17 11.07 2.51 12.84
CA VAL A 17 11.11 2.74 14.32
C VAL A 17 11.50 1.48 15.09
N VAL A 18 11.23 0.29 14.57
CA VAL A 18 11.66 -0.99 15.17
C VAL A 18 13.11 -1.31 14.83
N MET A 19 13.59 -0.85 13.67
CA MET A 19 14.98 -1.06 13.23
C MET A 19 15.95 -0.05 13.84
N ALA A 20 15.44 1.10 14.26
CA ALA A 20 16.26 2.14 14.91
C ALA A 20 16.85 1.64 16.24
N PRO A 21 18.05 2.10 16.61
CA PRO A 21 18.63 1.78 17.91
C PRO A 21 17.77 2.32 19.07
N GLY A 22 17.68 1.55 20.15
CA GLY A 22 16.99 1.95 21.38
C GLY A 22 15.56 1.44 21.49
N VAL A 23 14.74 2.14 22.27
CA VAL A 23 13.32 1.80 22.45
C VAL A 23 12.52 2.43 21.30
N PRO A 24 11.71 1.64 20.56
CA PRO A 24 10.90 2.18 19.48
C PRO A 24 9.93 3.27 19.96
N ASP A 25 9.98 4.44 19.34
CA ASP A 25 9.06 5.55 19.61
C ASP A 25 7.87 5.53 18.65
N PHE A 26 6.85 4.80 19.02
CA PHE A 26 5.61 4.72 18.23
C PHE A 26 4.72 5.96 18.39
N GLY A 27 4.88 6.72 19.48
CA GLY A 27 4.14 7.98 19.69
C GLY A 27 4.49 8.99 18.62
N SER A 28 5.77 9.33 18.50
CA SER A 28 6.27 10.22 17.45
C SER A 28 5.95 9.73 16.03
N MET A 29 5.96 8.42 15.80
CA MET A 29 5.53 7.87 14.49
C MET A 29 4.05 8.15 14.20
N ILE A 30 3.16 8.07 15.19
CA ILE A 30 1.73 8.40 15.01
C ILE A 30 1.56 9.91 14.78
N ASP A 31 2.35 10.75 15.46
CA ASP A 31 2.35 12.20 15.27
C ASP A 31 2.70 12.61 13.83
N LEU A 32 3.54 11.84 13.12
CA LEU A 32 3.82 12.05 11.71
C LEU A 32 2.57 11.91 10.81
N ALA A 33 1.57 11.13 11.21
CA ALA A 33 0.31 11.05 10.45
C ALA A 33 -0.51 12.33 10.55
N GLU A 34 -0.56 12.96 11.72
CA GLU A 34 -1.20 14.28 11.91
C GLU A 34 -0.42 15.37 11.17
N THR A 35 0.91 15.31 11.24
CA THR A 35 1.80 16.22 10.52
C THR A 35 1.56 16.13 9.01
N ALA A 36 1.49 14.92 8.46
CA ALA A 36 1.19 14.70 7.04
C ALA A 36 -0.18 15.28 6.65
N GLU A 37 -1.22 15.07 7.49
CA GLU A 37 -2.53 15.70 7.28
C GLU A 37 -2.45 17.24 7.34
N GLY A 38 -1.67 17.79 8.26
CA GLY A 38 -1.42 19.22 8.40
C GLY A 38 -0.72 19.82 7.18
N TYR A 39 0.22 19.09 6.60
CA TYR A 39 0.97 19.47 5.40
C TYR A 39 0.21 19.21 4.08
N GLY A 40 -1.02 18.72 4.14
CA GLY A 40 -1.87 18.58 2.97
C GLY A 40 -1.70 17.28 2.19
N PHE A 41 -1.06 16.25 2.76
CA PHE A 41 -1.11 14.91 2.18
C PHE A 41 -2.55 14.38 2.16
N ASP A 42 -2.90 13.63 1.12
CA ASP A 42 -4.25 13.10 0.92
C ASP A 42 -4.48 11.77 1.65
N SER A 43 -3.39 11.05 1.98
CA SER A 43 -3.46 9.74 2.61
C SER A 43 -2.23 9.38 3.43
N VAL A 44 -2.40 8.51 4.42
CA VAL A 44 -1.32 7.90 5.19
C VAL A 44 -1.43 6.38 5.12
N TRP A 45 -0.27 5.69 5.11
CA TRP A 45 -0.20 4.28 4.78
C TRP A 45 0.67 3.51 5.78
N CYS A 46 0.30 2.25 6.06
CA CYS A 46 1.07 1.33 6.89
C CYS A 46 1.41 0.06 6.11
N GLY A 47 2.63 -0.44 6.29
CA GLY A 47 3.00 -1.78 5.84
C GLY A 47 2.47 -2.86 6.77
N ASP A 48 2.41 -4.13 6.30
CA ASP A 48 2.01 -5.29 7.11
C ASP A 48 3.06 -6.40 7.08
N SER A 49 3.26 -7.03 8.20
CA SER A 49 4.00 -8.29 8.43
C SER A 49 3.82 -8.68 9.88
N VAL A 50 3.61 -9.96 10.15
CA VAL A 50 3.44 -10.47 11.52
C VAL A 50 4.82 -10.76 12.16
N LEU A 51 5.70 -11.46 11.43
CA LEU A 51 7.00 -11.93 11.96
C LEU A 51 8.19 -11.63 11.05
N ALA A 52 8.03 -11.76 9.74
CA ALA A 52 9.15 -11.69 8.79
C ALA A 52 9.81 -10.31 8.73
N ARG A 53 9.05 -9.26 8.99
CA ARG A 53 9.50 -7.87 9.02
C ARG A 53 8.81 -7.14 10.17
N PRO A 54 9.33 -7.27 11.41
CA PRO A 54 8.68 -6.73 12.62
C PRO A 54 8.30 -5.26 12.49
N ARG A 55 7.06 -4.94 12.86
CA ARG A 55 6.46 -3.60 12.86
C ARG A 55 5.19 -3.59 13.68
N LEU A 56 4.58 -2.42 13.90
CA LEU A 56 3.23 -2.36 14.43
C LEU A 56 2.24 -3.04 13.47
N GLU A 57 1.23 -3.67 14.02
CA GLU A 57 0.13 -4.26 13.25
C GLU A 57 -0.64 -3.15 12.52
N ALA A 58 -0.90 -3.36 11.23
CA ALA A 58 -1.35 -2.30 10.34
C ALA A 58 -2.74 -1.74 10.69
N LEU A 59 -3.73 -2.61 10.95
CA LEU A 59 -5.10 -2.15 11.23
C LEU A 59 -5.21 -1.46 12.58
N SER A 60 -4.53 -1.95 13.61
CA SER A 60 -4.44 -1.32 14.93
C SER A 60 -3.79 0.06 14.86
N THR A 61 -2.72 0.18 14.08
CA THR A 61 -2.03 1.46 13.84
C THR A 61 -2.94 2.45 13.13
N LEU A 62 -3.61 2.03 12.05
CA LEU A 62 -4.55 2.87 11.31
C LEU A 62 -5.77 3.26 12.15
N ALA A 63 -6.23 2.41 13.07
CA ALA A 63 -7.32 2.74 13.99
C ALA A 63 -6.92 3.85 14.98
N ALA A 64 -5.69 3.80 15.51
CA ALA A 64 -5.15 4.87 16.35
C ALA A 64 -5.06 6.20 15.57
N ILE A 65 -4.58 6.16 14.32
CA ILE A 65 -4.48 7.33 13.44
C ILE A 65 -5.87 7.85 13.05
N ALA A 66 -6.85 6.98 12.83
CA ALA A 66 -8.22 7.37 12.53
C ALA A 66 -8.83 8.27 13.62
N GLY A 67 -8.49 8.03 14.89
CA GLY A 67 -8.93 8.86 16.01
C GLY A 67 -8.26 10.24 16.07
N ARG A 68 -7.10 10.40 15.46
CA ARG A 68 -6.28 11.62 15.50
C ARG A 68 -6.37 12.48 14.23
N THR A 69 -6.79 11.90 13.11
CA THR A 69 -6.90 12.57 11.80
C THR A 69 -8.36 12.69 11.37
N LYS A 70 -8.66 13.59 10.43
CA LYS A 70 -10.04 13.87 9.98
C LYS A 70 -10.24 13.74 8.46
N ARG A 71 -9.21 13.97 7.66
CA ARG A 71 -9.31 14.07 6.19
C ARG A 71 -8.55 12.99 5.44
N VAL A 72 -7.32 12.70 5.87
CA VAL A 72 -6.46 11.75 5.15
C VAL A 72 -7.11 10.38 5.04
N LYS A 73 -7.01 9.78 3.85
CA LYS A 73 -7.34 8.37 3.65
C LYS A 73 -6.35 7.50 4.43
N LEU A 74 -6.79 6.33 4.83
CA LEU A 74 -6.03 5.39 5.66
C LEU A 74 -5.78 4.13 4.86
N GLY A 75 -4.54 3.92 4.44
CA GLY A 75 -4.20 2.85 3.52
C GLY A 75 -3.23 1.80 4.07
N THR A 76 -3.22 0.64 3.47
CA THR A 76 -2.20 -0.38 3.69
C THR A 76 -1.31 -0.58 2.46
N ALA A 77 0.02 -0.63 2.64
CA ALA A 77 0.99 -0.74 1.54
C ALA A 77 2.09 -1.80 1.82
N VAL A 78 1.77 -3.06 1.67
CA VAL A 78 0.48 -3.71 1.40
C VAL A 78 0.16 -4.70 2.51
N PHE A 79 -1.12 -4.90 2.77
CA PHE A 79 -1.63 -5.90 3.72
C PHE A 79 -1.53 -7.32 3.16
N LEU A 80 -1.37 -8.32 4.03
CA LEU A 80 -1.27 -9.73 3.68
C LEU A 80 -2.52 -10.52 4.14
N PRO A 81 -3.64 -10.44 3.45
CA PRO A 81 -4.91 -11.04 3.88
C PRO A 81 -4.80 -12.54 4.16
N ALA A 82 -3.98 -13.26 3.37
CA ALA A 82 -3.81 -14.71 3.49
C ALA A 82 -3.29 -15.19 4.86
N LEU A 83 -2.80 -14.28 5.72
CA LEU A 83 -2.39 -14.58 7.09
C LEU A 83 -3.55 -14.53 8.10
N ARG A 84 -4.77 -14.19 7.69
CA ARG A 84 -5.92 -13.93 8.59
C ARG A 84 -7.15 -14.75 8.19
N ASN A 85 -8.07 -14.91 9.16
CA ASN A 85 -9.38 -15.47 8.88
C ASN A 85 -10.24 -14.43 8.14
N PRO A 86 -10.93 -14.77 7.03
CA PRO A 86 -11.68 -13.82 6.21
C PRO A 86 -12.85 -13.12 6.94
N VAL A 87 -13.54 -13.81 7.86
CA VAL A 87 -14.69 -13.23 8.57
C VAL A 87 -14.21 -12.23 9.62
N ILE A 88 -13.15 -12.58 10.37
CA ILE A 88 -12.53 -11.70 11.36
C ILE A 88 -11.98 -10.47 10.64
N LEU A 89 -11.21 -10.66 9.56
CA LEU A 89 -10.63 -9.56 8.78
C LEU A 89 -11.70 -8.65 8.18
N ALA A 90 -12.78 -9.21 7.62
CA ALA A 90 -13.89 -8.42 7.10
C ALA A 90 -14.51 -7.52 8.16
N ASN A 91 -14.67 -8.05 9.40
CA ASN A 91 -15.18 -7.29 10.53
C ASN A 91 -14.20 -6.19 10.98
N GLU A 92 -12.92 -6.50 11.13
CA GLU A 92 -11.89 -5.54 11.56
C GLU A 92 -11.78 -4.37 10.59
N VAL A 93 -11.71 -4.65 9.28
CA VAL A 93 -11.61 -3.62 8.26
C VAL A 93 -12.90 -2.79 8.15
N ALA A 94 -14.08 -3.41 8.30
CA ALA A 94 -15.35 -2.68 8.35
C ALA A 94 -15.43 -1.75 9.58
N ASN A 95 -14.97 -2.21 10.74
CA ASN A 95 -14.92 -1.36 11.95
C ASN A 95 -13.93 -0.19 11.77
N LEU A 96 -12.77 -0.42 11.17
CA LEU A 96 -11.83 0.66 10.86
C LEU A 96 -12.46 1.68 9.90
N ASP A 97 -13.22 1.22 8.91
CA ASP A 97 -13.92 2.10 7.98
C ASP A 97 -15.00 2.94 8.68
N ILE A 98 -15.74 2.35 9.61
CA ILE A 98 -16.73 3.06 10.45
C ILE A 98 -16.03 4.10 11.33
N ILE A 99 -14.98 3.72 12.06
CA ILE A 99 -14.21 4.63 12.94
C ILE A 99 -13.65 5.80 12.15
N SER A 100 -13.15 5.54 10.97
CA SER A 100 -12.56 6.55 10.08
C SER A 100 -13.60 7.31 9.24
N GLN A 101 -14.88 6.97 9.30
CA GLN A 101 -15.95 7.58 8.50
C GLN A 101 -15.73 7.44 6.99
N GLY A 102 -15.40 6.23 6.54
CA GLY A 102 -15.28 5.90 5.11
C GLY A 102 -13.94 6.32 4.47
N ARG A 103 -12.85 6.35 5.25
CA ARG A 103 -11.53 6.77 4.76
C ARG A 103 -10.58 5.61 4.40
N VAL A 104 -11.00 4.36 4.55
CA VAL A 104 -10.11 3.20 4.36
C VAL A 104 -9.89 2.87 2.89
N ILE A 105 -8.64 2.54 2.55
CA ILE A 105 -8.22 1.90 1.29
C ILE A 105 -7.37 0.68 1.65
N LEU A 106 -7.77 -0.50 1.19
CA LEU A 106 -7.04 -1.72 1.49
C LEU A 106 -6.08 -2.08 0.33
N GLY A 107 -4.83 -1.63 0.44
CA GLY A 107 -3.77 -2.08 -0.47
C GLY A 107 -3.30 -3.48 -0.06
N VAL A 108 -3.37 -4.46 -0.98
CA VAL A 108 -3.14 -5.87 -0.67
C VAL A 108 -2.07 -6.53 -1.52
N GLY A 109 -1.41 -7.54 -0.95
CA GLY A 109 -0.39 -8.34 -1.62
C GLY A 109 -0.41 -9.81 -1.20
N ILE A 110 0.36 -10.63 -1.93
CA ILE A 110 0.41 -12.10 -1.72
C ILE A 110 1.70 -12.54 -1.01
N ALA A 111 2.55 -11.60 -0.67
CA ALA A 111 3.90 -11.77 -0.14
C ALA A 111 4.92 -12.42 -1.12
N SER A 112 6.19 -12.04 -0.97
CA SER A 112 7.31 -12.58 -1.74
C SER A 112 7.74 -13.95 -1.21
N LYS A 113 8.33 -14.78 -2.08
CA LYS A 113 8.85 -16.09 -1.69
C LYS A 113 10.25 -15.94 -1.08
N THR A 114 10.33 -15.74 0.25
CA THR A 114 11.58 -15.78 1.01
C THR A 114 11.46 -16.77 2.18
N PRO A 115 12.56 -17.31 2.71
CA PRO A 115 12.51 -18.23 3.86
C PRO A 115 11.82 -17.63 5.09
N ALA A 116 12.06 -16.35 5.39
CA ALA A 116 11.44 -15.67 6.53
C ALA A 116 9.91 -15.56 6.36
N VAL A 117 9.44 -15.20 5.16
CA VAL A 117 8.01 -15.13 4.85
C VAL A 117 7.35 -16.51 4.88
N GLN A 118 8.02 -17.55 4.40
CA GLN A 118 7.48 -18.91 4.50
C GLN A 118 7.27 -19.34 5.95
N LYS A 119 8.26 -19.06 6.84
CA LYS A 119 8.13 -19.32 8.28
C LYS A 119 7.01 -18.50 8.94
N GLU A 120 6.81 -17.25 8.51
CA GLU A 120 5.70 -16.42 8.96
C GLU A 120 4.34 -17.07 8.64
N PHE A 121 4.16 -17.54 7.41
CA PHE A 121 2.94 -18.23 6.99
C PHE A 121 2.72 -19.53 7.78
N GLU A 122 3.76 -20.34 7.95
CA GLU A 122 3.70 -21.57 8.74
C GLU A 122 3.32 -21.30 10.20
N ALA A 123 3.93 -20.29 10.83
CA ALA A 123 3.62 -19.88 12.20
C ALA A 123 2.18 -19.35 12.35
N CYS A 124 1.61 -18.75 11.31
CA CYS A 124 0.20 -18.35 11.26
C CYS A 124 -0.75 -19.49 10.86
N GLY A 125 -0.26 -20.72 10.75
CA GLY A 125 -1.07 -21.90 10.39
C GLY A 125 -1.47 -21.95 8.91
N VAL A 126 -0.81 -21.18 8.05
CA VAL A 126 -1.14 -21.07 6.62
C VAL A 126 -0.09 -21.78 5.77
N ASN A 127 -0.51 -22.74 4.95
CA ASN A 127 0.37 -23.36 3.98
C ASN A 127 0.72 -22.38 2.86
N PHE A 128 1.99 -21.92 2.82
CA PHE A 128 2.48 -20.95 1.87
C PHE A 128 2.22 -21.32 0.39
N ARG A 129 2.17 -22.61 0.06
CA ARG A 129 1.87 -23.10 -1.29
C ARG A 129 0.50 -22.62 -1.78
N TYR A 130 -0.47 -22.51 -0.89
CA TYR A 130 -1.86 -22.13 -1.21
C TYR A 130 -2.16 -20.66 -0.99
N ARG A 131 -1.17 -19.82 -0.63
CA ARG A 131 -1.38 -18.40 -0.30
C ARG A 131 -2.15 -17.60 -1.36
N VAL A 132 -2.00 -17.97 -2.64
CA VAL A 132 -2.69 -17.30 -3.76
C VAL A 132 -4.17 -17.63 -3.74
N SER A 133 -4.54 -18.91 -3.70
CA SER A 133 -5.96 -19.32 -3.68
C SER A 133 -6.65 -18.96 -2.37
N ILE A 134 -5.93 -18.97 -1.24
CA ILE A 134 -6.41 -18.47 0.05
C ILE A 134 -6.71 -16.96 -0.06
N PHE A 135 -5.80 -16.19 -0.63
CA PHE A 135 -5.98 -14.75 -0.86
C PHE A 135 -7.23 -14.46 -1.72
N GLU A 136 -7.41 -15.17 -2.82
CA GLU A 136 -8.56 -15.00 -3.72
C GLU A 136 -9.90 -15.27 -3.01
N GLU A 137 -9.97 -16.35 -2.23
CA GLU A 137 -11.17 -16.67 -1.46
C GLU A 137 -11.43 -15.61 -0.36
N ILE A 138 -10.38 -15.15 0.35
CA ILE A 138 -10.50 -14.12 1.39
C ILE A 138 -11.05 -12.82 0.80
N ILE A 139 -10.48 -12.31 -0.29
CA ILE A 139 -10.95 -11.08 -0.92
C ILE A 139 -12.42 -11.22 -1.36
N THR A 140 -12.78 -12.35 -1.95
CA THR A 140 -14.16 -12.63 -2.37
C THR A 140 -15.11 -12.66 -1.19
N ILE A 141 -14.76 -13.35 -0.10
CA ILE A 141 -15.57 -13.43 1.11
C ILE A 141 -15.74 -12.05 1.77
N MET A 142 -14.64 -11.28 1.90
CA MET A 142 -14.70 -9.95 2.50
C MET A 142 -15.64 -9.02 1.72
N ARG A 143 -15.52 -8.96 0.40
CA ARG A 143 -16.42 -8.13 -0.45
C ARG A 143 -17.87 -8.50 -0.25
N ARG A 144 -18.20 -9.80 -0.28
CA ARG A 144 -19.56 -10.27 -0.08
C ARG A 144 -20.08 -9.96 1.33
N LEU A 145 -19.26 -10.16 2.38
CA LEU A 145 -19.63 -9.82 3.75
C LEU A 145 -19.88 -8.33 3.95
N TRP A 146 -19.20 -7.44 3.21
CA TRP A 146 -19.42 -6.00 3.28
C TRP A 146 -20.71 -5.54 2.62
N THR A 147 -21.15 -6.22 1.54
CA THR A 147 -22.23 -5.76 0.66
C THR A 147 -23.49 -6.62 0.74
N GLU A 148 -23.36 -7.90 1.09
CA GLU A 148 -24.47 -8.87 1.10
C GLU A 148 -24.85 -9.30 2.54
N ASN A 149 -26.08 -9.80 2.70
CA ASN A 149 -26.52 -10.54 3.89
C ASN A 149 -26.58 -12.04 3.56
N GLU A 150 -26.56 -12.88 4.62
CA GLU A 150 -26.67 -14.35 4.50
C GLU A 150 -25.69 -14.94 3.47
N VAL A 151 -24.42 -14.53 3.56
CA VAL A 151 -23.36 -14.97 2.65
C VAL A 151 -23.08 -16.46 2.84
N SER A 152 -23.33 -17.27 1.83
CA SER A 152 -22.85 -18.64 1.73
C SER A 152 -21.73 -18.74 0.72
N PHE A 153 -20.62 -19.37 1.11
CA PHE A 153 -19.43 -19.54 0.28
C PHE A 153 -18.85 -20.93 0.49
N TYR A 154 -18.68 -21.70 -0.57
CA TYR A 154 -18.16 -23.06 -0.54
C TYR A 154 -16.89 -23.14 -1.39
N GLY A 155 -15.80 -22.59 -0.85
CA GLY A 155 -14.49 -22.58 -1.48
C GLY A 155 -13.64 -23.81 -1.13
N ARG A 156 -12.42 -23.78 -1.59
CA ARG A 156 -11.42 -24.82 -1.26
C ARG A 156 -10.89 -24.71 0.18
N HIS A 157 -10.77 -23.48 0.68
CA HIS A 157 -10.12 -23.17 1.95
C HIS A 157 -11.12 -22.73 3.02
N PHE A 158 -12.22 -22.11 2.62
CA PHE A 158 -13.23 -21.58 3.53
C PHE A 158 -14.63 -22.04 3.17
N GLN A 159 -15.43 -22.28 4.22
CA GLN A 159 -16.82 -22.67 4.10
C GLN A 159 -17.65 -21.73 4.98
N LEU A 160 -18.63 -21.06 4.43
CA LEU A 160 -19.60 -20.22 5.14
C LEU A 160 -21.02 -20.63 4.72
N ASP A 161 -21.94 -20.62 5.66
CA ASP A 161 -23.34 -20.92 5.42
C ASP A 161 -24.22 -19.86 6.09
N GLY A 162 -24.88 -19.01 5.30
CA GLY A 162 -25.81 -17.98 5.76
C GLY A 162 -25.20 -16.93 6.71
N VAL A 163 -23.91 -16.60 6.57
CA VAL A 163 -23.22 -15.68 7.48
C VAL A 163 -23.54 -14.22 7.15
N THR A 164 -23.91 -13.44 8.16
CA THR A 164 -24.15 -11.99 8.03
C THR A 164 -23.20 -11.22 8.93
N LEU A 165 -22.47 -10.24 8.36
CA LEU A 165 -21.68 -9.28 9.13
C LEU A 165 -22.62 -8.22 9.72
N GLY A 166 -22.66 -8.12 11.05
CA GLY A 166 -23.61 -7.24 11.77
C GLY A 166 -23.35 -5.74 11.54
N LEU A 167 -22.10 -5.35 11.36
CA LEU A 167 -21.70 -3.97 11.02
C LEU A 167 -21.10 -3.95 9.63
N LYS A 168 -21.70 -3.19 8.73
CA LYS A 168 -21.20 -2.98 7.36
C LYS A 168 -20.31 -1.74 7.30
N PRO A 169 -19.37 -1.66 6.35
CA PRO A 169 -18.59 -0.43 6.11
C PRO A 169 -19.49 0.77 5.81
N VAL A 170 -18.98 1.97 6.03
CA VAL A 170 -19.61 3.24 5.60
C VAL A 170 -19.61 3.33 4.06
N GLN A 171 -18.57 2.83 3.43
CA GLN A 171 -18.43 2.77 1.97
C GLN A 171 -19.38 1.69 1.41
N LYS A 172 -20.49 2.13 0.80
CA LYS A 172 -21.63 1.25 0.44
C LYS A 172 -21.30 0.18 -0.59
N ASP A 173 -20.38 0.48 -1.53
CA ASP A 173 -19.93 -0.46 -2.57
C ASP A 173 -18.79 -1.37 -2.08
N GLY A 174 -18.51 -1.32 -0.77
CA GLY A 174 -17.37 -1.98 -0.13
C GLY A 174 -16.14 -1.10 -0.09
N ILE A 175 -15.15 -1.53 0.68
CA ILE A 175 -13.87 -0.81 0.84
C ILE A 175 -13.01 -1.03 -0.40
N PRO A 176 -12.42 0.02 -1.02
CA PRO A 176 -11.56 -0.13 -2.19
C PRO A 176 -10.36 -1.05 -1.92
N ILE A 177 -10.12 -2.01 -2.80
CA ILE A 177 -9.02 -2.96 -2.72
C ILE A 177 -8.04 -2.69 -3.85
N TRP A 178 -6.84 -2.17 -3.51
CA TRP A 178 -5.77 -1.94 -4.48
C TRP A 178 -4.74 -3.08 -4.43
N MET A 179 -4.34 -3.59 -5.57
CA MET A 179 -3.53 -4.79 -5.65
C MET A 179 -2.12 -4.50 -6.18
N ALA A 180 -1.11 -5.00 -5.46
CA ALA A 180 0.26 -5.07 -5.97
C ALA A 180 0.35 -6.16 -7.05
N ALA A 181 0.38 -5.75 -8.34
CA ALA A 181 0.32 -6.64 -9.48
C ALA A 181 1.34 -6.21 -10.56
N SER A 182 2.53 -6.84 -10.55
CA SER A 182 3.65 -6.52 -11.46
C SER A 182 3.88 -7.56 -12.55
N ALA A 183 3.00 -8.56 -12.71
CA ALA A 183 3.11 -9.61 -13.72
C ALA A 183 1.72 -10.01 -14.20
N GLU A 184 1.64 -10.69 -15.35
CA GLU A 184 0.39 -11.05 -16.02
C GLU A 184 -0.62 -11.76 -15.10
N LYS A 185 -0.24 -12.84 -14.42
CA LYS A 185 -1.15 -13.59 -13.54
C LYS A 185 -1.75 -12.74 -12.41
N PRO A 186 -0.96 -11.97 -11.63
CA PRO A 186 -1.51 -10.97 -10.69
C PRO A 186 -2.40 -9.91 -11.34
N GLN A 187 -2.06 -9.42 -12.54
CA GLN A 187 -2.86 -8.42 -13.24
C GLN A 187 -4.23 -8.99 -13.68
N ARG A 188 -4.28 -10.21 -14.23
CA ARG A 188 -5.54 -10.90 -14.54
C ARG A 188 -6.43 -11.08 -13.31
N ARG A 189 -5.83 -11.40 -12.16
CA ARG A 189 -6.55 -11.50 -10.88
C ARG A 189 -7.08 -10.13 -10.44
N MET A 190 -6.26 -9.10 -10.51
CA MET A 190 -6.67 -7.74 -10.17
C MET A 190 -7.84 -7.26 -11.03
N LEU A 191 -7.85 -7.54 -12.33
CA LEU A 191 -8.97 -7.25 -13.22
C LEU A 191 -10.29 -7.91 -12.78
N GLN A 192 -10.24 -9.03 -12.05
CA GLN A 192 -11.43 -9.72 -11.57
C GLN A 192 -11.90 -9.23 -10.20
N ILE A 193 -10.97 -9.01 -9.26
CA ILE A 193 -11.30 -8.82 -7.84
C ILE A 193 -10.71 -7.56 -7.21
N GLY A 194 -9.96 -6.73 -7.94
CA GLY A 194 -9.37 -5.48 -7.43
C GLY A 194 -10.09 -4.24 -7.93
N ASP A 195 -9.89 -3.09 -7.27
CA ASP A 195 -10.40 -1.78 -7.63
C ASP A 195 -9.28 -0.81 -8.02
N GLY A 196 -8.02 -1.20 -7.83
CA GLY A 196 -6.87 -0.38 -8.18
C GLY A 196 -5.60 -1.19 -8.37
N TRP A 197 -4.73 -0.64 -9.20
CA TRP A 197 -3.39 -1.14 -9.47
C TRP A 197 -2.38 -0.36 -8.64
N PHE A 198 -1.60 -1.08 -7.82
CA PHE A 198 -0.66 -0.50 -6.87
C PHE A 198 0.71 -1.16 -6.99
N PRO A 199 1.46 -0.93 -8.09
CA PRO A 199 2.77 -1.50 -8.33
C PRO A 199 3.89 -0.73 -7.63
N ASN A 200 5.06 -1.40 -7.61
CA ASN A 200 6.37 -0.76 -7.66
C ASN A 200 6.81 -0.70 -9.12
N ALA A 201 6.98 0.47 -9.71
CA ALA A 201 7.47 0.64 -11.06
C ALA A 201 8.77 1.43 -11.04
N LYS A 202 9.85 0.87 -11.60
CA LYS A 202 11.20 1.46 -11.54
C LYS A 202 11.33 2.81 -12.26
N SER A 203 10.45 3.10 -13.20
CA SER A 203 10.43 4.36 -13.96
C SER A 203 9.03 4.64 -14.52
N PRO A 204 8.75 5.88 -14.98
CA PRO A 204 7.51 6.23 -15.66
C PRO A 204 7.19 5.35 -16.87
N GLU A 205 8.21 4.98 -17.66
CA GLU A 205 8.07 4.10 -18.82
C GLU A 205 7.62 2.70 -18.38
N ALA A 206 8.24 2.16 -17.33
CA ALA A 206 7.85 0.86 -16.78
C ALA A 206 6.42 0.88 -16.20
N PHE A 207 5.97 2.01 -15.66
CA PHE A 207 4.59 2.21 -15.22
C PHE A 207 3.62 2.21 -16.42
N THR A 208 3.94 2.96 -17.47
CA THR A 208 3.17 3.01 -18.71
C THR A 208 3.09 1.63 -19.38
N GLU A 209 4.22 0.92 -19.50
CA GLU A 209 4.26 -0.46 -20.05
C GLU A 209 3.37 -1.41 -19.25
N GLY A 210 3.43 -1.34 -17.90
CA GLY A 210 2.59 -2.15 -17.02
C GLY A 210 1.10 -1.86 -17.20
N TRP A 211 0.73 -0.58 -17.38
CA TRP A 211 -0.66 -0.20 -17.64
C TRP A 211 -1.14 -0.67 -19.02
N ASN A 212 -0.35 -0.49 -20.06
CA ASN A 212 -0.67 -0.98 -21.40
C ASN A 212 -0.90 -2.51 -21.42
N GLN A 213 -0.12 -3.26 -20.63
CA GLN A 213 -0.35 -4.70 -20.46
C GLN A 213 -1.71 -4.98 -19.79
N ILE A 214 -2.08 -4.22 -18.76
CA ILE A 214 -3.37 -4.36 -18.08
C ILE A 214 -4.53 -4.06 -19.05
N GLU A 215 -4.43 -3.03 -19.87
CA GLU A 215 -5.44 -2.70 -20.90
C GLU A 215 -5.60 -3.83 -21.93
N ALA A 216 -4.49 -4.40 -22.39
CA ALA A 216 -4.51 -5.54 -23.29
C ALA A 216 -5.20 -6.78 -22.68
N LEU A 217 -4.88 -7.10 -21.40
CA LEU A 217 -5.49 -8.20 -20.66
C LEU A 217 -6.98 -7.95 -20.38
N ALA A 218 -7.36 -6.72 -20.10
CA ALA A 218 -8.75 -6.32 -19.90
C ALA A 218 -9.56 -6.51 -21.19
N LYS A 219 -9.02 -6.07 -22.33
CA LYS A 219 -9.64 -6.27 -23.65
C LYS A 219 -9.80 -7.76 -23.98
N GLU A 220 -8.78 -8.58 -23.70
CA GLU A 220 -8.82 -10.03 -23.92
C GLU A 220 -9.89 -10.72 -23.06
N SER A 221 -10.06 -10.30 -21.80
CA SER A 221 -11.03 -10.89 -20.86
C SER A 221 -12.42 -10.25 -20.90
N GLY A 222 -12.63 -9.21 -21.69
CA GLY A 222 -13.89 -8.47 -21.73
C GLY A 222 -14.18 -7.68 -20.44
N THR A 223 -13.13 -7.33 -19.67
CA THR A 223 -13.26 -6.52 -18.46
C THR A 223 -12.92 -5.05 -18.73
N ASP A 224 -13.42 -4.14 -17.87
CA ASP A 224 -13.12 -2.71 -17.98
C ASP A 224 -11.92 -2.36 -17.09
N SER A 225 -10.79 -1.95 -17.69
CA SER A 225 -9.62 -1.44 -16.98
C SER A 225 -9.82 -0.01 -16.48
N GLY A 226 -10.72 0.77 -17.11
CA GLY A 226 -10.97 2.17 -16.75
C GLY A 226 -11.56 2.36 -15.35
N ARG A 227 -12.09 1.30 -14.74
CA ARG A 227 -12.57 1.32 -13.34
C ARG A 227 -11.44 1.22 -12.30
N LEU A 228 -10.23 0.84 -12.72
CA LEU A 228 -9.11 0.63 -11.81
C LEU A 228 -8.39 1.93 -11.51
N HIS A 229 -8.24 2.24 -10.23
CA HIS A 229 -7.41 3.34 -9.77
C HIS A 229 -5.92 3.04 -9.99
N LYS A 230 -5.16 4.02 -10.49
CA LYS A 230 -3.72 3.89 -10.79
C LYS A 230 -2.89 4.50 -9.67
N ALA A 231 -2.36 3.67 -8.80
CA ALA A 231 -1.48 4.10 -7.72
C ALA A 231 -0.03 3.66 -7.95
N LEU A 232 0.91 4.36 -7.32
CA LEU A 232 2.33 4.04 -7.32
C LEU A 232 2.85 4.01 -5.89
N TYR A 233 3.64 2.98 -5.55
CA TYR A 233 4.47 2.98 -4.34
C TYR A 233 5.90 3.39 -4.68
N THR A 234 6.44 4.38 -3.98
CA THR A 234 7.78 4.91 -4.26
C THR A 234 8.58 5.23 -3.00
N THR A 235 9.91 5.24 -3.11
CA THR A 235 10.83 5.60 -2.01
C THR A 235 11.73 6.75 -2.45
N LEU A 236 11.74 7.85 -1.68
CA LEU A 236 12.50 9.06 -1.95
C LEU A 236 13.51 9.33 -0.84
N ASN A 237 14.62 9.97 -1.21
CA ASN A 237 15.49 10.73 -0.32
C ASN A 237 15.84 12.04 -1.02
N ILE A 238 15.33 13.15 -0.49
CA ILE A 238 15.49 14.48 -1.07
C ILE A 238 16.57 15.19 -0.28
N ASN A 239 17.72 15.44 -0.90
CA ASN A 239 18.85 16.07 -0.25
C ASN A 239 19.75 16.78 -1.29
N GLU A 240 20.21 17.98 -0.98
CA GLU A 240 21.21 18.70 -1.80
C GLU A 240 22.54 17.95 -1.85
N ASP A 241 22.92 17.27 -0.76
CA ASP A 241 24.05 16.33 -0.76
C ASP A 241 23.62 14.98 -1.33
N LYS A 242 23.81 14.82 -2.62
CA LYS A 242 23.46 13.60 -3.35
C LYS A 242 24.19 12.36 -2.82
N ALA A 243 25.45 12.50 -2.40
CA ALA A 243 26.23 11.38 -1.87
C ALA A 243 25.63 10.89 -0.53
N GLN A 244 25.18 11.81 0.32
CA GLN A 244 24.48 11.48 1.55
C GLN A 244 23.12 10.81 1.24
N ALA A 245 22.34 11.34 0.31
CA ALA A 245 21.07 10.74 -0.10
C ALA A 245 21.22 9.29 -0.61
N GLU A 246 22.22 9.05 -1.47
CA GLU A 246 22.52 7.72 -2.02
C GLU A 246 22.98 6.75 -0.94
N LYS A 247 23.79 7.20 0.01
CA LYS A 247 24.22 6.40 1.17
C LYS A 247 23.04 6.00 2.03
N GLU A 248 22.21 6.95 2.44
CA GLU A 248 21.02 6.69 3.26
C GLU A 248 20.03 5.76 2.55
N MET A 249 19.78 5.97 1.26
CA MET A 249 18.92 5.10 0.45
C MET A 249 19.44 3.66 0.42
N ARG A 250 20.74 3.48 0.22
CA ARG A 250 21.37 2.16 0.20
C ARG A 250 21.24 1.46 1.56
N GLU A 251 21.65 2.13 2.63
CA GLU A 251 21.57 1.62 4.00
C GLU A 251 20.14 1.23 4.37
N PHE A 252 19.19 2.09 4.01
CA PHE A 252 17.77 1.85 4.21
C PHE A 252 17.27 0.61 3.46
N ILE A 253 17.48 0.53 2.16
CA ILE A 253 16.98 -0.59 1.33
C ILE A 253 17.61 -1.91 1.77
N GLU A 254 18.92 -1.94 2.01
CA GLU A 254 19.64 -3.14 2.44
C GLU A 254 19.19 -3.62 3.82
N GLY A 255 19.05 -2.72 4.79
CA GLY A 255 18.55 -3.02 6.14
C GLY A 255 17.07 -3.44 6.14
N TYR A 256 16.23 -2.73 5.35
CA TYR A 256 14.80 -3.00 5.30
C TYR A 256 14.46 -4.34 4.64
N TYR A 257 15.12 -4.69 3.53
CA TYR A 257 14.82 -5.90 2.76
C TYR A 257 15.76 -7.07 3.05
N ASN A 258 16.89 -6.81 3.73
CA ASN A 258 17.99 -7.76 3.90
C ASN A 258 18.45 -8.36 2.55
N MET A 259 18.63 -7.48 1.56
CA MET A 259 19.04 -7.79 0.20
C MET A 259 19.90 -6.67 -0.37
N PRO A 260 20.82 -6.94 -1.31
CA PRO A 260 21.64 -5.91 -1.95
C PRO A 260 20.77 -4.83 -2.62
N PHE A 261 21.17 -3.57 -2.49
CA PHE A 261 20.50 -2.42 -3.09
C PHE A 261 20.25 -2.60 -4.58
N GLU A 262 21.27 -3.03 -5.35
CA GLU A 262 21.20 -3.21 -6.80
C GLU A 262 20.12 -4.22 -7.22
N THR A 263 19.85 -5.21 -6.37
CA THR A 263 18.78 -6.19 -6.63
C THR A 263 17.40 -5.55 -6.47
N MET A 264 17.23 -4.74 -5.43
CA MET A 264 15.95 -4.09 -5.14
C MET A 264 15.65 -2.94 -6.11
N ALA A 265 16.65 -2.13 -6.45
CA ALA A 265 16.53 -1.00 -7.37
C ALA A 265 16.10 -1.40 -8.80
N ARG A 266 16.28 -2.66 -9.20
CA ARG A 266 15.80 -3.17 -10.51
C ARG A 266 14.28 -3.21 -10.63
N THR A 267 13.58 -3.30 -9.52
CA THR A 267 12.12 -3.54 -9.49
C THR A 267 11.36 -2.49 -8.69
N GLN A 268 12.07 -1.64 -7.93
CA GLN A 268 11.44 -0.63 -7.09
C GLN A 268 11.63 0.76 -7.66
N SER A 269 10.63 1.59 -7.41
CA SER A 269 10.67 3.03 -7.61
C SER A 269 11.49 3.66 -6.49
N VAL A 270 12.73 4.04 -6.77
CA VAL A 270 13.63 4.69 -5.80
C VAL A 270 14.24 5.95 -6.42
N PHE A 271 14.30 7.01 -5.64
CA PHE A 271 14.83 8.29 -6.05
C PHE A 271 15.75 8.90 -4.99
N THR A 272 16.89 9.44 -5.41
CA THR A 272 17.80 10.26 -4.59
C THR A 272 18.22 11.49 -5.39
N GLY A 273 18.15 12.67 -4.79
CA GLY A 273 18.52 13.91 -5.46
C GLY A 273 17.97 15.15 -4.76
N ASN A 274 18.17 16.32 -5.37
CA ASN A 274 17.67 17.58 -4.85
C ASN A 274 16.17 17.80 -5.15
N VAL A 275 15.62 18.91 -4.68
CA VAL A 275 14.22 19.28 -4.86
C VAL A 275 13.80 19.33 -6.32
N ALA A 276 14.58 20.01 -7.18
CA ALA A 276 14.23 20.15 -8.60
C ALA A 276 14.23 18.80 -9.33
N GLU A 277 15.18 17.92 -9.01
CA GLU A 277 15.24 16.56 -9.55
C GLU A 277 14.04 15.71 -9.06
N ALA A 278 13.64 15.86 -7.79
CA ALA A 278 12.46 15.18 -7.21
C ALA A 278 11.17 15.61 -7.90
N GLN A 279 11.00 16.92 -8.15
CA GLN A 279 9.86 17.46 -8.88
C GLN A 279 9.78 16.85 -10.28
N ALA A 280 10.89 16.88 -11.03
CA ALA A 280 10.94 16.31 -12.39
C ALA A 280 10.63 14.81 -12.40
N TRP A 281 11.14 14.07 -11.42
CA TRP A 281 10.94 12.63 -11.30
C TRP A 281 9.49 12.26 -10.97
N LEU A 282 8.86 12.93 -10.00
CA LEU A 282 7.45 12.74 -9.67
C LEU A 282 6.54 13.13 -10.84
N LYS A 283 6.84 14.26 -11.51
CA LYS A 283 6.10 14.70 -12.68
C LYS A 283 6.11 13.66 -13.81
N GLY A 284 7.23 12.95 -14.02
CA GLY A 284 7.29 11.86 -14.98
C GLY A 284 6.24 10.77 -14.73
N PHE A 285 5.98 10.40 -13.48
CA PHE A 285 4.93 9.44 -13.13
C PHE A 285 3.52 10.02 -13.22
N ILE A 286 3.34 11.32 -12.93
CA ILE A 286 2.07 12.02 -13.14
C ILE A 286 1.72 12.00 -14.62
N ASP A 287 2.66 12.37 -15.48
CA ASP A 287 2.51 12.37 -16.94
C ASP A 287 2.26 10.94 -17.50
N ALA A 288 2.77 9.92 -16.82
CA ALA A 288 2.48 8.50 -17.11
C ALA A 288 1.07 8.06 -16.63
N GLY A 289 0.31 8.95 -15.97
CA GLY A 289 -1.08 8.74 -15.58
C GLY A 289 -1.28 8.15 -14.18
N THR A 290 -0.33 8.35 -13.26
CA THR A 290 -0.52 7.97 -11.84
C THR A 290 -1.53 8.90 -11.18
N GLU A 291 -2.53 8.33 -10.50
CA GLU A 291 -3.60 9.07 -9.80
C GLU A 291 -3.31 9.20 -8.29
N THR A 292 -2.55 8.27 -7.71
CA THR A 292 -2.08 8.37 -6.31
C THR A 292 -0.63 7.91 -6.22
N MET A 293 0.22 8.71 -5.58
CA MET A 293 1.59 8.32 -5.23
C MET A 293 1.75 8.15 -3.73
N VAL A 294 2.10 6.94 -3.30
CA VAL A 294 2.43 6.64 -1.90
C VAL A 294 3.93 6.74 -1.72
N ILE A 295 4.36 7.78 -1.02
CA ILE A 295 5.76 8.15 -0.82
C ILE A 295 6.25 7.59 0.52
N ARG A 296 7.37 6.86 0.47
CA ARG A 296 8.18 6.49 1.62
C ARG A 296 9.48 7.27 1.59
N PHE A 297 9.91 7.79 2.72
CA PHE A 297 11.24 8.39 2.81
C PHE A 297 12.25 7.38 3.35
N SER A 298 13.45 7.35 2.76
CA SER A 298 14.55 6.50 3.22
C SER A 298 15.51 7.22 4.17
N SER A 299 15.35 8.52 4.33
CA SER A 299 16.12 9.28 5.32
C SER A 299 15.68 8.94 6.75
N PRO A 300 16.59 8.92 7.73
CA PRO A 300 16.23 8.85 9.15
C PRO A 300 15.46 10.08 9.63
N ASP A 301 15.64 11.24 8.99
CA ASP A 301 14.87 12.47 9.27
C ASP A 301 13.52 12.46 8.51
N GLN A 302 12.59 11.67 9.04
CA GLN A 302 11.26 11.57 8.44
C GLN A 302 10.47 12.88 8.46
N ALA A 303 10.60 13.66 9.54
CA ALA A 303 9.88 14.92 9.70
C ALA A 303 10.41 15.98 8.73
N GLY A 304 11.72 16.15 8.61
CA GLY A 304 12.33 17.08 7.65
C GLY A 304 12.03 16.71 6.20
N GLN A 305 12.06 15.41 5.85
CA GLN A 305 11.68 14.96 4.50
C GLN A 305 10.19 15.22 4.19
N LEU A 306 9.32 15.02 5.17
CA LEU A 306 7.89 15.27 5.02
C LEU A 306 7.61 16.77 4.80
N GLU A 307 8.26 17.63 5.60
CA GLU A 307 8.18 19.08 5.49
C GLU A 307 8.71 19.56 4.13
N LEU A 308 9.94 19.19 3.77
CA LEU A 308 10.58 19.57 2.50
C LEU A 308 9.75 19.14 1.30
N CYS A 309 9.25 17.90 1.33
CA CYS A 309 8.41 17.38 0.25
C CYS A 309 7.11 18.19 0.12
N SER A 310 6.44 18.48 1.23
CA SER A 310 5.16 19.21 1.23
C SER A 310 5.29 20.67 0.82
N GLN A 311 6.37 21.35 1.21
CA GLN A 311 6.55 22.78 0.98
C GLN A 311 7.16 23.09 -0.37
N GLU A 312 8.09 22.27 -0.84
CA GLU A 312 8.87 22.59 -2.04
C GLU A 312 8.58 21.65 -3.22
N VAL A 313 8.29 20.38 -2.98
CA VAL A 313 8.12 19.41 -4.09
C VAL A 313 6.68 19.32 -4.57
N LEU A 314 5.73 19.02 -3.67
CA LEU A 314 4.35 18.76 -4.07
C LEU A 314 3.66 19.96 -4.72
N PRO A 315 3.82 21.23 -4.27
CA PRO A 315 3.17 22.37 -4.90
C PRO A 315 3.59 22.60 -6.36
N ALA A 316 4.83 22.22 -6.71
CA ALA A 316 5.35 22.40 -8.06
C ALA A 316 4.90 21.32 -9.06
N VAL A 317 4.53 20.14 -8.57
CA VAL A 317 4.09 19.02 -9.43
C VAL A 317 2.57 18.91 -9.53
N ASP A 318 1.85 19.61 -8.68
CA ASP A 318 0.39 19.60 -8.56
C ASP A 318 -0.29 20.75 -9.35
N SER A 319 0.54 21.59 -9.99
CA SER A 319 0.12 22.80 -10.76
C SER A 319 -0.22 22.50 -12.23
#